data_0eb0a5b71c35e7feac5ad41d64a769c5
#
_entry.id   0eb0a5b71c35e7feac5ad41d64a769c5
#
_cell.length_a   1.000
_cell.length_b   1.000
_cell.length_c   1.000
_cell.angle_alpha   90.00
_cell.angle_beta   90.00
_cell.angle_gamma   90.00
#
_symmetry.space_group_name_H-M   'P 1'
#
loop_
_entity.id
_entity.type
_entity.pdbx_description
1 polymer ?
#
loop_
_entity_poly.entity_id
_entity_poly.type
_entity_poly.pdbx_seq_one_letter_code
_entity_poly.pdbx_strand_id
1 'polypeptide(L)'
;MSHLPIHRSSQLTDFGVYLKTIVSKTSASSDRYAFSHTDDYYFFGFIEEGQCRLNIDFKECTFEKDSLVIIRPGQVHRIIDAYNLSANFLIIDSVLVNKEEKRLLERHGRQEIQIFDISEQKQLLSLLAHRLSCTENSFSKPIIQRLTTVIVGLVVKDVAGATETQSELQGNINRY
;
A
#
# COMPACT_ATOMS: atom_id res chain seq x y z
N MET A 1 22.38 -17.72 -11.78
CA MET A 1 21.11 -17.41 -11.09
C MET A 1 20.92 -15.91 -11.18
N SER A 2 19.91 -15.44 -11.89
CA SER A 2 19.59 -14.01 -11.96
C SER A 2 18.96 -13.60 -10.63
N HIS A 3 19.61 -12.70 -9.90
CA HIS A 3 19.04 -12.13 -8.70
C HIS A 3 17.86 -11.22 -9.09
N LEU A 4 16.74 -11.33 -8.36
CA LEU A 4 15.62 -10.40 -8.48
C LEU A 4 16.10 -9.00 -8.10
N PRO A 5 15.70 -7.96 -8.85
CA PRO A 5 15.98 -6.57 -8.47
C PRO A 5 15.37 -6.25 -7.11
N ILE A 6 16.09 -5.48 -6.29
CA ILE A 6 15.61 -4.96 -5.01
C ILE A 6 15.53 -3.44 -5.12
N HIS A 7 14.33 -2.88 -4.98
CA HIS A 7 14.15 -1.44 -4.86
C HIS A 7 14.30 -1.02 -3.40
N ARG A 8 14.98 0.09 -3.16
CA ARG A 8 15.28 0.57 -1.81
C ARG A 8 14.57 1.88 -1.51
N SER A 9 14.03 2.00 -0.31
CA SER A 9 13.39 3.24 0.18
C SER A 9 14.34 4.42 0.10
N SER A 10 15.62 4.24 0.41
CA SER A 10 16.66 5.27 0.33
C SER A 10 16.90 5.83 -1.08
N GLN A 11 16.44 5.15 -2.14
CA GLN A 11 16.50 5.65 -3.51
C GLN A 11 15.31 6.56 -3.87
N LEU A 12 14.26 6.57 -3.03
CA LEU A 12 13.03 7.30 -3.29
C LEU A 12 12.90 8.54 -2.43
N THR A 13 13.43 8.52 -1.21
CA THR A 13 13.24 9.59 -0.24
C THR A 13 14.26 9.55 0.91
N ASP A 14 14.65 10.74 1.38
CA ASP A 14 15.49 10.90 2.59
C ASP A 14 14.67 10.84 3.90
N PHE A 15 13.33 10.88 3.79
CA PHE A 15 12.44 10.89 4.96
C PHE A 15 11.91 9.52 5.35
N GLY A 16 12.14 8.50 4.51
CA GLY A 16 11.54 7.19 4.64
C GLY A 16 10.04 7.15 4.23
N VAL A 17 9.54 8.20 3.57
CA VAL A 17 8.14 8.32 3.11
C VAL A 17 8.12 8.90 1.70
N TYR A 18 7.43 8.23 0.80
CA TYR A 18 7.20 8.69 -0.56
C TYR A 18 5.74 8.49 -0.93
N LEU A 19 5.11 9.52 -1.49
CA LEU A 19 3.72 9.48 -1.94
C LEU A 19 3.66 9.86 -3.42
N LYS A 20 2.97 9.02 -4.20
CA LYS A 20 2.73 9.26 -5.62
C LYS A 20 1.26 9.07 -5.94
N THR A 21 0.64 10.11 -6.48
CA THR A 21 -0.71 10.01 -7.08
C THR A 21 -0.57 9.60 -8.54
N ILE A 22 -1.33 8.60 -8.96
CA ILE A 22 -1.40 8.13 -10.33
C ILE A 22 -2.82 8.34 -10.85
N VAL A 23 -2.90 8.95 -12.03
CA VAL A 23 -4.13 9.02 -12.83
C VAL A 23 -3.75 8.52 -14.23
N SER A 24 -4.22 7.34 -14.60
CA SER A 24 -3.93 6.72 -15.90
C SER A 24 -5.20 6.29 -16.59
N LYS A 25 -5.40 6.76 -17.82
CA LYS A 25 -6.55 6.38 -18.67
C LYS A 25 -6.29 5.11 -19.49
N THR A 26 -5.07 4.62 -19.56
CA THR A 26 -4.66 3.51 -20.42
C THR A 26 -3.89 2.45 -19.66
N SER A 27 -3.95 1.21 -20.15
CA SER A 27 -3.24 0.01 -19.67
C SER A 27 -1.71 0.08 -19.91
N ALA A 28 -1.08 1.17 -19.52
CA ALA A 28 0.36 1.28 -19.63
C ALA A 28 1.02 0.76 -18.34
N SER A 29 1.47 -0.49 -18.37
CA SER A 29 2.53 -0.90 -17.47
C SER A 29 3.75 -0.01 -17.81
N SER A 30 4.20 0.82 -16.88
CA SER A 30 5.52 1.43 -17.05
C SER A 30 6.51 0.27 -17.07
N ASP A 31 7.35 0.17 -18.10
CA ASP A 31 8.31 -0.93 -18.30
C ASP A 31 9.12 -1.29 -17.03
N ARG A 32 9.35 -0.30 -16.16
CA ARG A 32 10.09 -0.45 -14.92
C ARG A 32 9.43 -1.38 -13.89
N TYR A 33 8.10 -1.46 -13.83
CA TYR A 33 7.34 -2.27 -12.86
C TYR A 33 6.71 -3.52 -13.48
N ALA A 34 6.94 -3.73 -14.78
CA ALA A 34 6.47 -4.92 -15.49
C ALA A 34 7.29 -6.18 -15.14
N PHE A 35 8.50 -6.01 -14.59
CA PHE A 35 9.35 -7.11 -14.17
C PHE A 35 9.19 -7.41 -12.69
N SER A 36 9.27 -8.70 -12.35
CA SER A 36 9.24 -9.14 -10.96
C SER A 36 10.43 -8.58 -10.18
N HIS A 37 10.15 -7.99 -9.03
CA HIS A 37 11.12 -7.39 -8.11
C HIS A 37 10.68 -7.55 -6.66
N THR A 38 11.52 -7.15 -5.73
CA THR A 38 11.20 -7.02 -4.30
C THR A 38 11.54 -5.62 -3.84
N ASP A 39 10.90 -5.18 -2.77
CA ASP A 39 11.15 -3.90 -2.11
C ASP A 39 11.68 -4.12 -0.69
N ASP A 40 12.44 -3.16 -0.14
CA ASP A 40 12.85 -3.14 1.27
C ASP A 40 11.91 -2.32 2.16
N TYR A 41 10.80 -1.86 1.61
CA TYR A 41 9.81 -0.97 2.22
C TYR A 41 8.39 -1.55 2.14
N TYR A 42 7.46 -0.94 2.88
CA TYR A 42 6.02 -1.18 2.72
C TYR A 42 5.48 -0.33 1.60
N PHE A 43 4.63 -0.95 0.77
CA PHE A 43 3.86 -0.26 -0.24
C PHE A 43 2.37 -0.38 0.11
N PHE A 44 1.68 0.75 0.17
CA PHE A 44 0.23 0.84 0.34
C PHE A 44 -0.36 1.55 -0.88
N GLY A 45 -1.21 0.85 -1.62
CA GLY A 45 -1.92 1.37 -2.79
C GLY A 45 -3.39 1.58 -2.46
N PHE A 46 -3.85 2.83 -2.44
CA PHE A 46 -5.25 3.18 -2.24
C PHE A 46 -5.88 3.40 -3.62
N ILE A 47 -6.72 2.48 -4.06
CA ILE A 47 -7.39 2.51 -5.36
C ILE A 47 -8.68 3.32 -5.22
N GLU A 48 -8.73 4.48 -5.88
CA GLU A 48 -9.88 5.40 -5.81
C GLU A 48 -10.85 5.19 -6.97
N GLU A 49 -10.31 4.85 -8.15
CA GLU A 49 -11.08 4.56 -9.36
C GLU A 49 -10.35 3.55 -10.22
N GLY A 50 -11.10 2.84 -11.05
CA GLY A 50 -10.57 1.85 -11.99
C GLY A 50 -10.12 0.57 -11.31
N GLN A 51 -9.15 -0.08 -11.94
CA GLN A 51 -8.61 -1.35 -11.44
C GLN A 51 -7.14 -1.50 -11.79
N CYS A 52 -6.42 -2.32 -11.00
CA CYS A 52 -5.10 -2.81 -11.35
C CYS A 52 -4.96 -4.31 -11.03
N ARG A 53 -4.19 -5.01 -11.87
CA ARG A 53 -3.82 -6.41 -11.62
C ARG A 53 -2.34 -6.48 -11.28
N LEU A 54 -2.06 -7.19 -10.20
CA LEU A 54 -0.72 -7.42 -9.69
C LEU A 54 -0.46 -8.92 -9.60
N ASN A 55 0.78 -9.31 -9.80
CA ASN A 55 1.26 -10.62 -9.35
C ASN A 55 2.03 -10.38 -8.05
N ILE A 56 1.60 -11.00 -6.96
CA ILE A 56 2.22 -10.90 -5.63
C ILE A 56 2.50 -12.32 -5.14
N ASP A 57 3.77 -12.64 -4.86
CA ASP A 57 4.23 -13.97 -4.47
C ASP A 57 3.69 -15.07 -5.40
N PHE A 58 3.77 -14.82 -6.72
CA PHE A 58 3.32 -15.71 -7.80
C PHE A 58 1.80 -15.92 -7.91
N LYS A 59 1.00 -15.14 -7.18
CA LYS A 59 -0.46 -15.16 -7.27
C LYS A 59 -0.95 -13.88 -7.94
N GLU A 60 -1.83 -14.01 -8.91
CA GLU A 60 -2.52 -12.87 -9.52
C GLU A 60 -3.64 -12.40 -8.60
N CYS A 61 -3.67 -11.08 -8.38
CA CYS A 61 -4.67 -10.38 -7.59
C CYS A 61 -5.19 -9.20 -8.40
N THR A 62 -6.50 -8.99 -8.39
CA THR A 62 -7.14 -7.82 -8.99
C THR A 62 -7.62 -6.90 -7.87
N PHE A 63 -7.31 -5.63 -7.99
CA PHE A 63 -7.70 -4.60 -7.04
C PHE A 63 -8.57 -3.59 -7.78
N GLU A 64 -9.75 -3.37 -7.26
CA GLU A 64 -10.76 -2.50 -7.85
C GLU A 64 -10.92 -1.22 -6.99
N LYS A 65 -11.83 -0.36 -7.42
CA LYS A 65 -12.20 0.84 -6.66
C LYS A 65 -12.50 0.50 -5.19
N ASP A 66 -12.07 1.40 -4.30
CA ASP A 66 -12.22 1.30 -2.84
C ASP A 66 -11.49 0.09 -2.23
N SER A 67 -10.40 -0.38 -2.89
CA SER A 67 -9.53 -1.42 -2.34
C SER A 67 -8.17 -0.87 -1.92
N LEU A 68 -7.55 -1.58 -0.96
CA LEU A 68 -6.21 -1.34 -0.47
C LEU A 68 -5.29 -2.47 -0.90
N VAL A 69 -4.22 -2.10 -1.59
CA VAL A 69 -3.09 -2.98 -1.91
C VAL A 69 -2.04 -2.85 -0.83
N ILE A 70 -1.59 -3.96 -0.26
CA ILE A 70 -0.48 -3.98 0.69
C ILE A 70 0.60 -4.90 0.16
N ILE A 71 1.80 -4.35 -0.09
CA ILE A 71 2.99 -5.12 -0.42
C ILE A 71 4.02 -4.89 0.69
N ARG A 72 4.48 -5.98 1.28
CA ARG A 72 5.42 -5.97 2.40
C ARG A 72 6.86 -6.10 1.91
N PRO A 73 7.83 -5.63 2.69
CA PRO A 73 9.24 -5.85 2.38
C PRO A 73 9.53 -7.33 2.04
N GLY A 74 10.26 -7.53 0.95
CA GLY A 74 10.67 -8.85 0.49
C GLY A 74 9.64 -9.65 -0.31
N GLN A 75 8.37 -9.20 -0.43
CA GLN A 75 7.40 -9.86 -1.31
C GLN A 75 7.77 -9.65 -2.78
N VAL A 76 7.78 -10.74 -3.55
CA VAL A 76 8.00 -10.67 -5.00
C VAL A 76 6.73 -10.15 -5.66
N HIS A 77 6.82 -9.08 -6.42
CA HIS A 77 5.65 -8.53 -7.07
C HIS A 77 5.97 -7.87 -8.41
N ARG A 78 4.94 -7.67 -9.22
CA ARG A 78 4.96 -6.89 -10.47
C ARG A 78 3.56 -6.41 -10.82
N ILE A 79 3.47 -5.31 -11.56
CA ILE A 79 2.23 -4.86 -12.18
C ILE A 79 2.02 -5.67 -13.47
N ILE A 80 0.82 -6.23 -13.61
CA ILE A 80 0.39 -6.90 -14.86
C ILE A 80 -0.23 -5.87 -15.78
N ASP A 81 -1.27 -5.18 -15.32
CA ASP A 81 -1.93 -4.09 -16.02
C ASP A 81 -2.71 -3.17 -15.06
N ALA A 82 -3.15 -2.06 -15.59
CA ALA A 82 -4.03 -1.12 -14.91
C ALA A 82 -4.97 -0.47 -15.93
N TYR A 83 -6.23 -0.24 -15.55
CA TYR A 83 -7.25 0.34 -16.42
C TYR A 83 -8.02 1.44 -15.69
N ASN A 84 -8.08 2.64 -16.29
CA ASN A 84 -8.72 3.84 -15.73
C ASN A 84 -8.35 4.09 -14.27
N LEU A 85 -7.10 3.82 -13.92
CA LEU A 85 -6.63 3.82 -12.55
C LEU A 85 -6.47 5.25 -12.03
N SER A 86 -7.15 5.56 -10.91
CA SER A 86 -6.82 6.66 -10.01
C SER A 86 -6.45 6.08 -8.66
N ALA A 87 -5.22 6.32 -8.22
CA ALA A 87 -4.70 5.72 -6.99
C ALA A 87 -3.64 6.60 -6.31
N ASN A 88 -3.55 6.49 -5.00
CA ASN A 88 -2.46 7.02 -4.20
C ASN A 88 -1.56 5.87 -3.74
N PHE A 89 -0.29 5.93 -4.10
CA PHE A 89 0.74 4.97 -3.72
C PHE A 89 1.64 5.57 -2.64
N LEU A 90 1.53 5.03 -1.44
CA LEU A 90 2.31 5.44 -0.28
C LEU A 90 3.37 4.38 0.00
N ILE A 91 4.64 4.79 -0.09
CA ILE A 91 5.81 3.97 0.20
C ILE A 91 6.39 4.42 1.54
N ILE A 92 6.64 3.46 2.42
CA ILE A 92 7.06 3.73 3.80
C ILE A 92 8.24 2.83 4.15
N ASP A 93 9.33 3.45 4.59
CA ASP A 93 10.46 2.70 5.14
C ASP A 93 10.00 1.83 6.32
N SER A 94 10.47 0.60 6.34
CA SER A 94 10.07 -0.39 7.35
C SER A 94 10.38 0.03 8.78
N VAL A 95 11.29 0.98 9.01
CA VAL A 95 11.61 1.51 10.34
C VAL A 95 10.48 2.37 10.92
N LEU A 96 9.59 2.92 10.07
CA LEU A 96 8.45 3.74 10.49
C LEU A 96 7.21 2.91 10.86
N VAL A 97 7.22 1.62 10.59
CA VAL A 97 6.16 0.68 10.96
C VAL A 97 6.60 -0.04 12.22
N ASN A 98 5.85 0.07 13.32
CA ASN A 98 6.23 -0.52 14.59
C ASN A 98 6.06 -2.06 14.59
N LYS A 99 6.58 -2.73 15.63
CA LYS A 99 6.62 -4.20 15.69
C LYS A 99 5.22 -4.83 15.70
N GLU A 100 4.26 -4.24 16.37
CA GLU A 100 2.89 -4.76 16.44
C GLU A 100 2.16 -4.57 15.11
N GLU A 101 2.29 -3.40 14.49
CA GLU A 101 1.77 -3.14 13.15
C GLU A 101 2.34 -4.12 12.12
N LYS A 102 3.65 -4.37 12.14
CA LYS A 102 4.29 -5.39 11.29
C LYS A 102 3.64 -6.75 11.48
N ARG A 103 3.47 -7.19 12.73
CA ARG A 103 2.86 -8.47 13.05
C ARG A 103 1.43 -8.59 12.52
N LEU A 104 0.65 -7.52 12.62
CA LEU A 104 -0.73 -7.48 12.09
C LEU A 104 -0.75 -7.49 10.56
N LEU A 105 0.09 -6.68 9.92
CA LEU A 105 0.22 -6.67 8.46
C LEU A 105 0.74 -8.02 7.91
N GLU A 106 1.62 -8.73 8.63
CA GLU A 106 2.09 -10.06 8.26
C GLU A 106 0.98 -11.11 8.33
N ARG A 107 0.12 -11.03 9.35
CA ARG A 107 -0.97 -11.98 9.55
C ARG A 107 -2.06 -11.82 8.50
N HIS A 108 -2.39 -10.59 8.13
CA HIS A 108 -3.56 -10.25 7.32
C HIS A 108 -3.22 -9.81 5.89
N GLY A 109 -2.01 -9.38 5.61
CA GLY A 109 -1.58 -8.78 4.35
C GLY A 109 -1.41 -9.74 3.16
N ARG A 110 -2.05 -10.91 3.16
CA ARG A 110 -2.05 -11.86 2.03
C ARG A 110 -3.31 -11.81 1.18
N GLN A 111 -4.24 -10.93 1.50
CA GLN A 111 -5.55 -10.88 0.87
C GLN A 111 -5.79 -9.50 0.28
N GLU A 112 -6.56 -9.47 -0.78
CA GLU A 112 -7.22 -8.28 -1.26
C GLU A 112 -8.11 -7.73 -0.14
N ILE A 113 -7.87 -6.49 0.25
CA ILE A 113 -8.64 -5.84 1.31
C ILE A 113 -9.53 -4.81 0.65
N GLN A 114 -10.83 -5.09 0.59
CA GLN A 114 -11.81 -4.07 0.27
C GLN A 114 -12.05 -3.20 1.50
N ILE A 115 -11.86 -1.91 1.36
CA ILE A 115 -12.15 -0.90 2.36
C ILE A 115 -13.39 -0.15 1.86
N PHE A 116 -14.50 -0.26 2.60
CA PHE A 116 -15.77 0.36 2.20
C PHE A 116 -15.78 1.88 2.34
N ASP A 117 -14.89 2.45 3.14
CA ASP A 117 -14.74 3.91 3.30
C ASP A 117 -13.26 4.28 3.51
N ILE A 118 -12.67 4.91 2.50
CA ILE A 118 -11.30 5.43 2.52
C ILE A 118 -11.24 6.96 2.71
N SER A 119 -12.33 7.57 3.19
CA SER A 119 -12.43 9.04 3.30
C SER A 119 -11.41 9.63 4.28
N GLU A 120 -11.19 8.98 5.43
CA GLU A 120 -10.17 9.38 6.40
C GLU A 120 -8.77 9.27 5.81
N GLN A 121 -8.46 8.16 5.14
CA GLN A 121 -7.18 7.94 4.48
C GLN A 121 -6.94 8.98 3.38
N LYS A 122 -7.94 9.30 2.56
CA LYS A 122 -7.83 10.33 1.51
C LYS A 122 -7.49 11.72 2.09
N GLN A 123 -8.14 12.11 3.19
CA GLN A 123 -7.86 13.40 3.83
C GLN A 123 -6.41 13.45 4.35
N LEU A 124 -5.95 12.38 5.00
CA LEU A 124 -4.60 12.30 5.52
C LEU A 124 -3.55 12.21 4.40
N LEU A 125 -3.82 11.48 3.33
CA LEU A 125 -2.95 11.42 2.15
C LEU A 125 -2.84 12.78 1.46
N SER A 126 -3.94 13.53 1.35
CA SER A 126 -3.92 14.90 0.82
C SER A 126 -3.09 15.84 1.70
N LEU A 127 -3.25 15.76 3.03
CA LEU A 127 -2.42 16.52 3.96
C LEU A 127 -0.94 16.11 3.88
N LEU A 128 -0.66 14.81 3.77
CA LEU A 128 0.70 14.29 3.60
C LEU A 128 1.33 14.79 2.30
N ALA A 129 0.59 14.77 1.18
CA ALA A 129 1.03 15.31 -0.11
C ALA A 129 1.42 16.78 0.01
N HIS A 130 0.56 17.58 0.65
CA HIS A 130 0.85 19.00 0.92
C HIS A 130 2.12 19.17 1.78
N ARG A 131 2.30 18.36 2.83
CA ARG A 131 3.49 18.45 3.68
C ARG A 131 4.77 18.02 2.96
N LEU A 132 4.69 17.01 2.10
CA LEU A 132 5.82 16.58 1.25
C LEU A 132 6.25 17.64 0.23
N SER A 133 5.32 18.50 -0.23
CA SER A 133 5.65 19.63 -1.11
C SER A 133 6.26 20.83 -0.38
N CYS A 134 6.15 20.90 0.96
CA CYS A 134 6.59 22.03 1.81
C CYS A 134 7.75 21.62 2.73
N THR A 135 8.84 21.07 2.18
CA THR A 135 9.94 20.47 2.98
C THR A 135 11.01 21.44 3.46
N GLU A 136 10.81 22.75 3.36
CA GLU A 136 11.85 23.78 3.56
C GLU A 136 12.30 24.00 5.02
N ASN A 137 11.71 23.33 6.00
CA ASN A 137 12.11 23.53 7.39
C ASN A 137 12.42 22.23 8.16
N SER A 138 13.22 22.35 9.22
CA SER A 138 13.68 21.21 10.03
C SER A 138 12.56 20.43 10.74
N PHE A 139 11.36 21.00 10.86
CA PHE A 139 10.19 20.35 11.46
C PHE A 139 9.37 19.54 10.47
N SER A 140 9.62 19.68 9.18
CA SER A 140 8.85 18.95 8.14
C SER A 140 8.99 17.45 8.26
N LYS A 141 10.20 16.93 8.44
CA LYS A 141 10.48 15.50 8.56
C LYS A 141 9.72 14.84 9.73
N PRO A 142 9.78 15.32 10.98
CA PRO A 142 9.01 14.74 12.08
C PRO A 142 7.49 14.79 11.87
N ILE A 143 6.97 15.83 11.23
CA ILE A 143 5.53 15.96 10.95
C ILE A 143 5.12 14.93 9.91
N ILE A 144 5.85 14.79 8.80
CA ILE A 144 5.62 13.81 7.75
C ILE A 144 5.62 12.40 8.34
N GLN A 145 6.63 12.05 9.15
CA GLN A 145 6.70 10.72 9.77
C GLN A 145 5.55 10.43 10.72
N ARG A 146 5.12 11.42 11.54
CA ARG A 146 3.97 11.25 12.44
C ARG A 146 2.64 11.10 11.68
N LEU A 147 2.42 11.89 10.63
CA LEU A 147 1.26 11.70 9.76
C LEU A 147 1.26 10.31 9.13
N THR A 148 2.40 9.85 8.67
CA THR A 148 2.54 8.51 8.10
C THR A 148 2.20 7.43 9.11
N THR A 149 2.66 7.53 10.36
CA THR A 149 2.30 6.54 11.40
C THR A 149 0.80 6.54 11.73
N VAL A 150 0.12 7.69 11.64
CA VAL A 150 -1.35 7.72 11.75
C VAL A 150 -2.02 6.97 10.60
N ILE A 151 -1.57 7.19 9.37
CA ILE A 151 -2.09 6.48 8.19
C ILE A 151 -1.87 4.96 8.33
N VAL A 152 -0.67 4.54 8.75
CA VAL A 152 -0.39 3.11 9.02
C VAL A 152 -1.33 2.54 10.07
N GLY A 153 -1.57 3.27 11.16
CA GLY A 153 -2.51 2.85 12.21
C GLY A 153 -3.93 2.64 11.69
N LEU A 154 -4.43 3.53 10.81
CA LEU A 154 -5.73 3.35 10.15
C LEU A 154 -5.74 2.13 9.22
N VAL A 155 -4.71 1.96 8.41
CA VAL A 155 -4.56 0.77 7.56
C VAL A 155 -4.60 -0.51 8.38
N VAL A 156 -3.87 -0.58 9.48
CA VAL A 156 -3.86 -1.75 10.38
C VAL A 156 -5.23 -2.00 10.99
N LYS A 157 -5.95 -0.94 11.43
CA LYS A 157 -7.33 -1.03 11.93
C LYS A 157 -8.27 -1.65 10.89
N ASP A 158 -8.20 -1.16 9.63
CA ASP A 158 -9.07 -1.62 8.55
C ASP A 158 -8.77 -3.09 8.18
N VAL A 159 -7.49 -3.44 8.12
CA VAL A 159 -7.02 -4.82 7.89
C VAL A 159 -7.53 -5.77 8.98
N ALA A 160 -7.45 -5.38 10.24
CA ALA A 160 -7.93 -6.18 11.35
C ALA A 160 -9.45 -6.36 11.29
N GLY A 161 -10.21 -5.29 11.03
CA GLY A 161 -11.68 -5.33 10.93
C GLY A 161 -12.17 -6.20 9.76
N ALA A 162 -11.54 -6.11 8.60
CA ALA A 162 -11.89 -6.95 7.44
C ALA A 162 -11.73 -8.46 7.73
N THR A 163 -10.75 -8.83 8.54
CA THR A 163 -10.49 -10.23 8.89
C THR A 163 -11.50 -10.79 9.88
N GLU A 164 -11.92 -10.00 10.85
CA GLU A 164 -12.95 -10.41 11.81
C GLU A 164 -14.27 -10.69 11.09
N THR A 165 -14.69 -9.82 10.17
CA THR A 165 -15.90 -10.00 9.37
C THR A 165 -15.86 -11.27 8.52
N GLN A 166 -14.73 -11.59 7.90
CA GLN A 166 -14.59 -12.82 7.11
C GLN A 166 -14.63 -14.09 7.98
N SER A 167 -14.04 -14.06 9.18
CA SER A 167 -14.06 -15.21 10.10
C SER A 167 -15.46 -15.48 10.65
N GLU A 168 -16.26 -14.46 10.91
CA GLU A 168 -17.66 -14.59 11.34
C GLU A 168 -18.54 -15.17 10.24
N LEU A 169 -18.36 -14.74 8.98
CA LEU A 169 -19.10 -15.27 7.84
C LEU A 169 -18.79 -16.77 7.61
N GLN A 170 -17.52 -17.16 7.69
CA GLN A 170 -17.13 -18.58 7.56
C GLN A 170 -17.61 -19.43 8.75
N GLY A 171 -17.61 -18.88 9.96
CA GLY A 171 -18.14 -19.56 11.15
C GLY A 171 -19.65 -19.83 11.07
N ASN A 172 -20.40 -18.98 10.41
CA ASN A 172 -21.84 -19.14 10.21
C ASN A 172 -22.19 -20.15 9.11
N ILE A 173 -21.37 -20.27 8.05
CA ILE A 173 -21.58 -21.25 6.98
C ILE A 173 -21.35 -22.68 7.46
N ASN A 174 -20.45 -22.90 8.41
CA ASN A 174 -20.13 -24.24 8.94
C ASN A 174 -21.09 -24.73 10.05
N ARG A 175 -22.14 -23.96 10.37
CA ARG A 175 -23.17 -24.33 11.38
C ARG A 175 -24.49 -24.85 10.78
N TYR A 176 -24.54 -25.00 9.46
CA TYR A 176 -25.63 -25.65 8.71
C TYR A 176 -25.08 -26.89 7.95
#